data_0fccde6ee9e8f85ec1ae29a5643e1254
#
_entry.id   0fccde6ee9e8f85ec1ae29a5643e1254
#
_cell.length_a   1.000
_cell.length_b   1.000
_cell.length_c   1.000
_cell.angle_alpha   90.00
_cell.angle_beta   90.00
_cell.angle_gamma   90.00
#
_symmetry.space_group_name_H-M   'P 1'
#
loop_
_entity.id
_entity.type
_entity.pdbx_description
1 polymer ?
#
loop_
_entity_poly.entity_id
_entity_poly.type
_entity_poly.pdbx_seq_one_letter_code
_entity_poly.pdbx_strand_id
1 'polypeptide(L)'
;MKEYLKKWAFALIILPFVSCGQQTAEKQAKHNEVKRKDIMKERTATADTATFAAGCFWCVEEQFKQLDGVLSVTSGYTGGHTKNPTYREVSAGTTGHAEACNIVYNPQKISYAGLLEAFFVAHDPTQLNRQGNDVGTQYRSAIFYHNETQKKMATDIINELNLEGAYPAKIVTEVNPYDQFYTAEDYHQEYYENNPEAAYCQFVIKPKREKFRKVFKDKLKK
;
A
#
# COMPACT_ATOMS: atom_id res chain seq x y z
N MET A 1 9.51 -44.27 -81.53
CA MET A 1 10.44 -45.37 -81.22
C MET A 1 11.04 -45.02 -79.81
N LYS A 2 10.59 -45.77 -78.86
CA LYS A 2 11.27 -46.30 -77.67
C LYS A 2 12.11 -45.32 -76.81
N GLU A 3 11.62 -45.08 -75.59
CA GLU A 3 12.07 -45.66 -74.33
C GLU A 3 13.21 -44.80 -73.70
N TYR A 4 13.26 -44.41 -72.42
CA TYR A 4 12.91 -45.03 -71.17
C TYR A 4 12.76 -43.96 -70.09
N LEU A 5 11.69 -44.11 -69.27
CA LEU A 5 11.51 -43.46 -67.96
C LEU A 5 12.50 -44.03 -66.94
N LYS A 6 13.28 -43.20 -66.26
CA LYS A 6 13.87 -43.56 -64.96
C LYS A 6 13.31 -42.66 -63.93
N LYS A 7 12.48 -43.30 -63.07
CA LYS A 7 11.97 -42.73 -61.80
C LYS A 7 13.13 -42.62 -60.79
N TRP A 8 13.36 -41.42 -60.31
CA TRP A 8 14.16 -41.19 -59.10
C TRP A 8 13.19 -40.80 -57.98
N ALA A 9 12.92 -41.73 -57.05
CA ALA A 9 12.22 -41.46 -55.80
C ALA A 9 13.21 -40.83 -54.81
N PHE A 10 13.08 -39.54 -54.56
CA PHE A 10 13.74 -38.87 -53.46
C PHE A 10 12.92 -39.18 -52.19
N ALA A 11 13.44 -40.05 -51.34
CA ALA A 11 12.95 -40.25 -49.97
C ALA A 11 13.37 -39.04 -49.14
N LEU A 12 12.44 -38.15 -48.80
CA LEU A 12 12.64 -37.10 -47.80
C LEU A 12 12.68 -37.76 -46.42
N ILE A 13 13.88 -37.92 -45.88
CA ILE A 13 14.08 -38.27 -44.47
C ILE A 13 13.80 -37.01 -43.65
N ILE A 14 12.60 -36.89 -43.05
CA ILE A 14 12.26 -35.90 -42.05
C ILE A 14 12.88 -36.36 -40.74
N LEU A 15 14.03 -35.80 -40.37
CA LEU A 15 14.59 -35.93 -39.03
C LEU A 15 13.79 -35.04 -38.10
N PRO A 16 13.26 -35.58 -36.99
CA PRO A 16 12.64 -34.74 -35.97
C PRO A 16 13.73 -33.94 -35.22
N PHE A 17 13.82 -32.66 -35.53
CA PHE A 17 14.56 -31.72 -34.67
C PHE A 17 13.80 -31.64 -33.34
N VAL A 18 14.12 -32.51 -32.37
CA VAL A 18 13.66 -32.36 -31.01
C VAL A 18 14.46 -31.19 -30.39
N SER A 19 13.78 -30.06 -30.29
CA SER A 19 14.30 -28.83 -29.71
C SER A 19 14.62 -29.03 -28.25
N CYS A 20 15.88 -29.26 -27.94
CA CYS A 20 16.40 -29.36 -26.55
C CYS A 20 16.32 -28.01 -25.79
N GLY A 21 16.00 -26.91 -26.46
CA GLY A 21 15.90 -25.56 -25.89
C GLY A 21 14.57 -25.27 -25.19
N GLN A 22 13.46 -25.91 -25.56
CA GLN A 22 12.17 -25.65 -24.93
C GLN A 22 12.05 -26.26 -23.54
N GLN A 23 12.63 -27.43 -23.27
CA GLN A 23 12.60 -28.08 -21.96
C GLN A 23 13.45 -27.34 -20.92
N THR A 24 14.53 -26.70 -21.31
CA THR A 24 15.36 -25.89 -20.40
C THR A 24 14.69 -24.58 -20.03
N ALA A 25 14.03 -23.90 -20.97
CA ALA A 25 13.27 -22.66 -20.71
C ALA A 25 12.06 -22.91 -19.78
N GLU A 26 11.35 -24.00 -19.97
CA GLU A 26 10.19 -24.36 -19.13
C GLU A 26 10.59 -24.77 -17.70
N LYS A 27 11.71 -25.49 -17.54
CA LYS A 27 12.30 -25.80 -16.23
C LYS A 27 12.74 -24.53 -15.50
N GLN A 28 13.36 -23.59 -16.21
CA GLN A 28 13.81 -22.32 -15.66
C GLN A 28 12.63 -21.45 -15.23
N ALA A 29 11.55 -21.39 -16.03
CA ALA A 29 10.32 -20.66 -15.70
C ALA A 29 9.64 -21.24 -14.45
N LYS A 30 9.50 -22.56 -14.35
CA LYS A 30 8.96 -23.24 -13.16
C LYS A 30 9.83 -23.02 -11.91
N HIS A 31 11.14 -23.09 -12.06
CA HIS A 31 12.08 -22.82 -10.95
C HIS A 31 11.95 -21.38 -10.45
N ASN A 32 11.84 -20.41 -11.36
CA ASN A 32 11.68 -19.00 -11.00
C ASN A 32 10.31 -18.73 -10.35
N GLU A 33 9.26 -19.44 -10.78
CA GLU A 33 7.92 -19.32 -10.20
C GLU A 33 7.87 -19.91 -8.77
N VAL A 34 8.50 -21.08 -8.53
CA VAL A 34 8.63 -21.67 -7.20
C VAL A 34 9.42 -20.73 -6.28
N LYS A 35 10.57 -20.23 -6.74
CA LYS A 35 11.39 -19.29 -5.96
C LYS A 35 10.64 -17.98 -5.66
N ARG A 36 9.82 -17.46 -6.58
CA ARG A 36 8.93 -16.32 -6.32
C ARG A 36 7.87 -16.64 -5.25
N LYS A 37 7.25 -17.82 -5.33
CA LYS A 37 6.25 -18.26 -4.33
C LYS A 37 6.88 -18.44 -2.94
N ASP A 38 8.07 -19.02 -2.86
CA ASP A 38 8.80 -19.19 -1.60
C ASP A 38 9.22 -17.85 -1.00
N ILE A 39 9.74 -16.92 -1.81
CA ILE A 39 10.04 -15.54 -1.37
C ILE A 39 8.77 -14.79 -0.92
N MET A 40 7.66 -14.95 -1.63
CA MET A 40 6.39 -14.36 -1.20
C MET A 40 5.89 -14.99 0.10
N LYS A 41 6.00 -16.30 0.25
CA LYS A 41 5.59 -17.03 1.47
C LYS A 41 6.45 -16.63 2.67
N GLU A 42 7.76 -16.47 2.51
CA GLU A 42 8.68 -16.01 3.55
C GLU A 42 8.40 -14.53 3.90
N ARG A 43 8.10 -13.68 2.92
CA ARG A 43 7.70 -12.27 3.14
C ARG A 43 6.38 -12.15 3.88
N THR A 44 5.41 -13.02 3.61
CA THR A 44 4.10 -13.02 4.29
C THR A 44 4.15 -13.67 5.68
N ALA A 45 5.05 -14.62 5.92
CA ALA A 45 5.21 -15.28 7.23
C ALA A 45 5.79 -14.34 8.31
N THR A 46 6.38 -13.20 7.92
CA THR A 46 6.95 -12.19 8.82
C THR A 46 6.29 -10.82 8.70
N ALA A 47 5.22 -10.70 7.91
CA ALA A 47 4.54 -9.44 7.69
C ALA A 47 3.42 -9.23 8.72
N ASP A 48 3.24 -7.97 9.15
CA ASP A 48 2.13 -7.50 9.97
C ASP A 48 1.41 -6.34 9.26
N THR A 49 0.24 -5.93 9.75
CA THR A 49 -0.58 -4.90 9.13
C THR A 49 -0.92 -3.79 10.12
N ALA A 50 -0.83 -2.54 9.66
CA ALA A 50 -1.34 -1.35 10.33
C ALA A 50 -2.37 -0.67 9.44
N THR A 51 -3.43 -0.10 10.02
CA THR A 51 -4.48 0.62 9.27
C THR A 51 -4.67 2.00 9.85
N PHE A 52 -4.42 3.03 9.03
CA PHE A 52 -4.42 4.43 9.45
C PHE A 52 -5.25 5.31 8.53
N ALA A 53 -5.98 6.26 9.14
CA ALA A 53 -6.66 7.36 8.47
C ALA A 53 -6.04 8.68 8.94
N ALA A 54 -5.50 9.50 8.05
CA ALA A 54 -4.77 10.73 8.36
C ALA A 54 -5.05 11.84 7.32
N GLY A 55 -6.31 12.03 6.99
CA GLY A 55 -6.75 12.89 5.90
C GLY A 55 -6.80 12.15 4.57
N CYS A 56 -6.52 12.85 3.46
CA CYS A 56 -6.52 12.25 2.12
C CYS A 56 -5.56 11.06 2.01
N PHE A 57 -6.08 9.89 1.62
CA PHE A 57 -5.32 8.64 1.52
C PHE A 57 -4.20 8.69 0.48
N TRP A 58 -4.28 9.49 -0.59
CA TRP A 58 -3.17 9.69 -1.52
C TRP A 58 -1.92 10.26 -0.85
N CYS A 59 -2.12 11.18 0.12
CA CYS A 59 -1.01 11.72 0.91
C CYS A 59 -0.39 10.65 1.81
N VAL A 60 -1.24 9.87 2.49
CA VAL A 60 -0.81 8.82 3.42
C VAL A 60 -0.08 7.71 2.67
N GLU A 61 -0.66 7.22 1.57
CA GLU A 61 -0.04 6.21 0.71
C GLU A 61 1.36 6.64 0.27
N GLU A 62 1.50 7.85 -0.31
CA GLU A 62 2.78 8.36 -0.80
C GLU A 62 3.82 8.54 0.31
N GLN A 63 3.42 8.87 1.52
CA GLN A 63 4.33 9.00 2.64
C GLN A 63 4.82 7.64 3.14
N PHE A 64 3.88 6.72 3.42
CA PHE A 64 4.22 5.45 4.04
C PHE A 64 4.94 4.48 3.12
N LYS A 65 4.62 4.44 1.82
CA LYS A 65 5.28 3.53 0.88
C LYS A 65 6.79 3.76 0.73
N GLN A 66 7.30 4.93 1.13
CA GLN A 66 8.73 5.27 1.08
C GLN A 66 9.54 4.68 2.24
N LEU A 67 8.90 4.26 3.35
CA LEU A 67 9.59 3.75 4.52
C LEU A 67 10.19 2.36 4.25
N ASP A 68 11.47 2.17 4.63
CA ASP A 68 12.07 0.83 4.58
C ASP A 68 11.37 -0.09 5.58
N GLY A 69 11.04 -1.28 5.13
CA GLY A 69 10.22 -2.23 5.88
C GLY A 69 8.74 -2.19 5.54
N VAL A 70 8.20 -1.13 4.93
CA VAL A 70 6.85 -1.14 4.37
C VAL A 70 6.85 -1.93 3.07
N LEU A 71 6.03 -2.96 3.00
CA LEU A 71 5.95 -3.90 1.88
C LEU A 71 4.92 -3.45 0.83
N SER A 72 3.75 -3.00 1.29
CA SER A 72 2.71 -2.40 0.45
C SER A 72 1.85 -1.42 1.25
N VAL A 73 1.25 -0.48 0.55
CA VAL A 73 0.23 0.42 1.07
C VAL A 73 -0.94 0.35 0.09
N THR A 74 -2.15 0.18 0.62
CA THR A 74 -3.39 0.10 -0.18
C THR A 74 -4.34 1.17 0.33
N SER A 75 -4.74 2.07 -0.54
CA SER A 75 -5.75 3.10 -0.26
C SER A 75 -7.16 2.52 -0.23
N GLY A 76 -8.00 2.94 0.70
CA GLY A 76 -9.35 2.40 0.85
C GLY A 76 -10.19 3.10 1.91
N TYR A 77 -11.25 2.43 2.34
CA TYR A 77 -12.28 2.96 3.23
C TYR A 77 -12.53 2.00 4.40
N THR A 78 -12.63 2.54 5.61
CA THR A 78 -12.91 1.73 6.82
C THR A 78 -13.57 2.55 7.93
N GLY A 79 -14.12 1.88 8.94
CA GLY A 79 -14.69 2.50 10.14
C GLY A 79 -16.08 3.08 9.95
N GLY A 80 -16.75 2.82 8.83
CA GLY A 80 -18.12 3.24 8.53
C GLY A 80 -19.11 2.07 8.57
N HIS A 81 -20.33 2.33 8.16
CA HIS A 81 -21.45 1.37 8.22
C HIS A 81 -21.93 0.90 6.83
N THR A 82 -21.58 1.61 5.76
CA THR A 82 -21.99 1.26 4.39
C THR A 82 -21.14 0.11 3.87
N LYS A 83 -21.79 -0.96 3.35
CA LYS A 83 -21.09 -2.08 2.72
C LYS A 83 -20.73 -1.73 1.28
N ASN A 84 -19.52 -2.11 0.86
CA ASN A 84 -18.99 -1.85 -0.49
C ASN A 84 -19.21 -0.40 -0.95
N PRO A 85 -18.75 0.60 -0.17
CA PRO A 85 -18.95 1.99 -0.50
C PRO A 85 -18.18 2.36 -1.77
N THR A 86 -18.72 3.28 -2.54
CA THR A 86 -18.03 3.94 -3.65
C THR A 86 -17.33 5.21 -3.15
N TYR A 87 -16.29 5.66 -3.87
CA TYR A 87 -15.65 6.96 -3.60
C TYR A 87 -16.64 8.11 -3.50
N ARG A 88 -17.62 8.14 -4.40
CA ARG A 88 -18.66 9.19 -4.41
C ARG A 88 -19.45 9.23 -3.11
N GLU A 89 -19.83 8.08 -2.57
CA GLU A 89 -20.58 7.98 -1.30
C GLU A 89 -19.73 8.39 -0.11
N VAL A 90 -18.45 7.93 -0.08
CA VAL A 90 -17.51 8.31 0.98
C VAL A 90 -17.23 9.79 0.94
N SER A 91 -16.96 10.37 -0.24
CA SER A 91 -16.71 11.81 -0.43
C SER A 91 -17.89 12.67 -0.01
N ALA A 92 -19.12 12.15 -0.17
CA ALA A 92 -20.34 12.83 0.30
C ALA A 92 -20.50 12.79 1.83
N GLY A 93 -19.65 12.04 2.57
CA GLY A 93 -19.68 11.94 4.02
C GLY A 93 -20.87 11.13 4.58
N THR A 94 -21.57 10.34 3.74
CA THR A 94 -22.80 9.63 4.11
C THR A 94 -22.57 8.19 4.60
N THR A 95 -21.36 7.64 4.42
CA THR A 95 -21.06 6.24 4.70
C THR A 95 -20.52 5.99 6.10
N GLY A 96 -20.07 7.04 6.79
CA GLY A 96 -19.33 6.95 8.05
C GLY A 96 -17.90 6.44 7.90
N HIS A 97 -17.45 6.02 6.70
CA HIS A 97 -16.08 5.60 6.46
C HIS A 97 -15.09 6.76 6.50
N ALA A 98 -13.87 6.46 6.95
CA ALA A 98 -12.71 7.31 6.72
C ALA A 98 -11.96 6.83 5.47
N GLU A 99 -11.34 7.75 4.73
CA GLU A 99 -10.23 7.44 3.84
C GLU A 99 -9.07 6.91 4.68
N ALA A 100 -8.57 5.73 4.37
CA ALA A 100 -7.56 5.05 5.16
C ALA A 100 -6.60 4.28 4.26
N CYS A 101 -5.44 3.93 4.82
CA CYS A 101 -4.48 3.05 4.18
C CYS A 101 -4.25 1.79 5.01
N ASN A 102 -4.32 0.62 4.36
CA ASN A 102 -3.77 -0.62 4.87
C ASN A 102 -2.28 -0.69 4.53
N ILE A 103 -1.43 -0.81 5.54
CA ILE A 103 0.02 -0.79 5.45
C ILE A 103 0.53 -2.16 5.88
N VAL A 104 0.98 -2.97 4.92
CA VAL A 104 1.65 -4.23 5.20
C VAL A 104 3.14 -3.95 5.40
N TYR A 105 3.72 -4.41 6.49
CA TYR A 105 5.09 -4.11 6.84
C TYR A 105 5.84 -5.31 7.42
N ASN A 106 7.17 -5.28 7.34
CA ASN A 106 8.08 -6.24 7.99
C ASN A 106 8.47 -5.70 9.39
N PRO A 107 7.97 -6.30 10.49
CA PRO A 107 8.22 -5.82 11.84
C PRO A 107 9.70 -5.94 12.29
N GLN A 108 10.53 -6.68 11.56
CA GLN A 108 11.98 -6.75 11.81
C GLN A 108 12.73 -5.55 11.22
N LYS A 109 12.13 -4.81 10.27
CA LYS A 109 12.71 -3.63 9.64
C LYS A 109 12.11 -2.33 10.19
N ILE A 110 10.81 -2.28 10.35
CA ILE A 110 10.08 -1.16 10.94
C ILE A 110 9.05 -1.68 11.94
N SER A 111 9.10 -1.19 13.16
CA SER A 111 8.15 -1.56 14.20
C SER A 111 6.82 -0.84 14.05
N TYR A 112 5.76 -1.36 14.67
CA TYR A 112 4.47 -0.65 14.76
C TYR A 112 4.62 0.72 15.44
N ALA A 113 5.48 0.84 16.45
CA ALA A 113 5.83 2.13 17.06
C ALA A 113 6.45 3.10 16.05
N GLY A 114 7.33 2.61 15.17
CA GLY A 114 7.91 3.42 14.09
C GLY A 114 6.88 3.88 13.06
N LEU A 115 5.84 3.05 12.81
CA LEU A 115 4.71 3.46 11.96
C LEU A 115 3.80 4.48 12.66
N LEU A 116 3.59 4.37 13.98
CA LEU A 116 2.86 5.38 14.77
C LEU A 116 3.61 6.72 14.79
N GLU A 117 4.94 6.71 14.95
CA GLU A 117 5.77 7.92 14.82
C GLU A 117 5.55 8.57 13.44
N ALA A 118 5.60 7.77 12.39
CA ALA A 118 5.33 8.26 11.03
C ALA A 118 3.91 8.81 10.87
N PHE A 119 2.91 8.17 11.46
CA PHE A 119 1.51 8.60 11.43
C PHE A 119 1.35 9.99 12.05
N PHE A 120 1.90 10.21 13.24
CA PHE A 120 1.79 11.50 13.92
C PHE A 120 2.59 12.62 13.24
N VAL A 121 3.63 12.31 12.49
CA VAL A 121 4.38 13.29 11.67
C VAL A 121 3.68 13.60 10.34
N ALA A 122 2.96 12.62 9.78
CA ALA A 122 2.35 12.72 8.46
C ALA A 122 1.24 13.76 8.35
N HIS A 123 0.55 14.08 9.45
CA HIS A 123 -0.61 14.97 9.48
C HIS A 123 -0.71 15.77 10.79
N ASP A 124 -1.69 16.62 10.91
CA ASP A 124 -2.05 17.30 12.15
C ASP A 124 -3.18 16.52 12.87
N PRO A 125 -2.88 15.77 13.95
CA PRO A 125 -3.85 14.94 14.63
C PRO A 125 -4.81 15.71 15.54
N THR A 126 -4.75 17.04 15.56
CA THR A 126 -5.61 17.90 16.38
C THR A 126 -6.84 18.42 15.62
N GLN A 127 -6.92 18.16 14.30
CA GLN A 127 -7.99 18.64 13.46
C GLN A 127 -9.17 17.65 13.42
N LEU A 128 -10.26 18.02 14.07
CA LEU A 128 -11.46 17.18 14.11
C LEU A 128 -12.16 17.17 12.74
N ASN A 129 -12.38 15.96 12.19
CA ASN A 129 -13.10 15.74 10.93
C ASN A 129 -12.59 16.57 9.75
N ARG A 130 -11.27 16.77 9.70
CA ARG A 130 -10.61 17.46 8.58
C ARG A 130 -9.11 17.25 8.61
N GLN A 131 -8.45 17.54 7.51
CA GLN A 131 -7.00 17.68 7.45
C GLN A 131 -6.60 18.78 6.45
N GLY A 132 -6.19 19.93 6.99
CA GLY A 132 -5.89 21.10 6.17
C GLY A 132 -7.16 21.61 5.45
N ASN A 133 -7.14 21.61 4.12
CA ASN A 133 -8.28 22.06 3.30
C ASN A 133 -9.31 20.95 3.03
N ASP A 134 -8.96 19.69 3.31
CA ASP A 134 -9.88 18.56 3.14
C ASP A 134 -10.81 18.50 4.36
N VAL A 135 -12.09 18.81 4.17
CA VAL A 135 -13.11 18.94 5.23
C VAL A 135 -14.14 17.83 5.09
N GLY A 136 -14.41 17.13 6.18
CA GLY A 136 -15.39 16.05 6.27
C GLY A 136 -14.92 14.90 7.17
N THR A 137 -15.85 14.10 7.68
CA THR A 137 -15.59 12.95 8.55
C THR A 137 -14.71 11.88 7.87
N GLN A 138 -14.74 11.81 6.54
CA GLN A 138 -13.88 10.93 5.76
C GLN A 138 -12.40 11.28 5.86
N TYR A 139 -12.05 12.49 6.23
CA TYR A 139 -10.67 12.95 6.43
C TYR A 139 -10.23 13.01 7.89
N ARG A 140 -10.99 12.37 8.79
CA ARG A 140 -10.65 12.33 10.22
C ARG A 140 -9.35 11.56 10.50
N SER A 141 -8.73 11.88 11.61
CA SER A 141 -7.59 11.13 12.14
C SER A 141 -8.08 9.91 12.90
N ALA A 142 -7.69 8.70 12.48
CA ALA A 142 -8.03 7.47 13.17
C ALA A 142 -6.98 6.36 12.98
N ILE A 143 -6.83 5.52 14.01
CA ILE A 143 -6.04 4.30 14.04
C ILE A 143 -7.01 3.14 14.20
N PHE A 144 -6.96 2.17 13.28
CA PHE A 144 -7.76 0.95 13.34
C PHE A 144 -6.85 -0.21 13.74
N TYR A 145 -6.93 -0.61 15.02
CA TYR A 145 -6.03 -1.62 15.58
C TYR A 145 -6.46 -3.04 15.23
N HIS A 146 -5.49 -3.90 14.87
CA HIS A 146 -5.71 -5.32 14.55
C HIS A 146 -5.59 -6.24 15.77
N ASN A 147 -5.02 -5.76 16.87
CA ASN A 147 -4.87 -6.51 18.12
C ASN A 147 -4.70 -5.57 19.32
N GLU A 148 -4.81 -6.13 20.53
CA GLU A 148 -4.72 -5.34 21.78
C GLU A 148 -3.34 -4.70 22.00
N THR A 149 -2.27 -5.27 21.46
CA THR A 149 -0.93 -4.66 21.53
C THR A 149 -0.88 -3.37 20.71
N GLN A 150 -1.41 -3.36 19.50
CA GLN A 150 -1.52 -2.16 18.66
C GLN A 150 -2.40 -1.10 19.35
N LYS A 151 -3.54 -1.50 19.88
CA LYS A 151 -4.44 -0.61 20.65
C LYS A 151 -3.71 0.08 21.80
N LYS A 152 -3.04 -0.74 22.63
CA LYS A 152 -2.29 -0.21 23.78
C LYS A 152 -1.23 0.79 23.34
N MET A 153 -0.41 0.42 22.35
CA MET A 153 0.66 1.29 21.84
C MET A 153 0.11 2.61 21.28
N ALA A 154 -0.98 2.56 20.50
CA ALA A 154 -1.63 3.75 19.95
C ALA A 154 -2.19 4.66 21.06
N THR A 155 -2.80 4.07 22.08
CA THR A 155 -3.35 4.83 23.23
C THR A 155 -2.24 5.45 24.08
N ASP A 156 -1.17 4.70 24.34
CA ASP A 156 -0.05 5.17 25.16
C ASP A 156 0.65 6.36 24.48
N ILE A 157 0.96 6.27 23.18
CA ILE A 157 1.62 7.37 22.46
C ILE A 157 0.74 8.62 22.37
N ILE A 158 -0.57 8.49 22.19
CA ILE A 158 -1.50 9.63 22.21
C ILE A 158 -1.46 10.33 23.57
N ASN A 159 -1.47 9.56 24.65
CA ASN A 159 -1.39 10.11 26.01
C ASN A 159 -0.06 10.81 26.24
N GLU A 160 1.05 10.20 25.86
CA GLU A 160 2.40 10.77 25.98
C GLU A 160 2.52 12.09 25.21
N LEU A 161 2.15 12.13 23.93
CA LEU A 161 2.17 13.34 23.10
C LEU A 161 1.27 14.47 23.67
N ASN A 162 0.12 14.12 24.25
CA ASN A 162 -0.75 15.09 24.89
C ASN A 162 -0.15 15.62 26.20
N LEU A 163 0.50 14.78 27.01
CA LEU A 163 1.16 15.17 28.26
C LEU A 163 2.39 16.07 28.01
N GLU A 164 3.14 15.77 26.95
CA GLU A 164 4.30 16.57 26.55
C GLU A 164 3.93 17.88 25.84
N GLY A 165 2.66 18.07 25.48
CA GLY A 165 2.23 19.24 24.70
C GLY A 165 2.88 19.29 23.31
N ALA A 166 3.08 18.12 22.69
CA ALA A 166 3.74 17.99 21.39
C ALA A 166 3.01 18.72 20.26
N TYR A 167 1.72 19.00 20.44
CA TYR A 167 0.87 19.75 19.52
C TYR A 167 0.21 20.95 20.21
N PRO A 168 -0.18 22.00 19.47
CA PRO A 168 -0.79 23.19 20.06
C PRO A 168 -2.20 22.95 20.63
N ALA A 169 -2.82 21.82 20.31
CA ALA A 169 -4.13 21.41 20.83
C ALA A 169 -4.14 19.90 21.12
N LYS A 170 -5.17 19.44 21.82
CA LYS A 170 -5.34 18.03 22.15
C LYS A 170 -5.51 17.19 20.91
N ILE A 171 -4.86 16.03 20.87
CA ILE A 171 -5.01 15.03 19.82
C ILE A 171 -6.44 14.48 19.82
N VAL A 172 -7.08 14.46 18.65
CA VAL A 172 -8.45 13.97 18.43
C VAL A 172 -8.48 12.66 17.64
N THR A 173 -7.33 12.01 17.49
CA THR A 173 -7.20 10.72 16.80
C THR A 173 -8.06 9.66 17.48
N GLU A 174 -8.96 9.04 16.74
CA GLU A 174 -9.75 7.90 17.19
C GLU A 174 -8.90 6.63 17.23
N VAL A 175 -9.13 5.75 18.21
CA VAL A 175 -8.51 4.41 18.29
C VAL A 175 -9.62 3.37 18.28
N ASN A 176 -9.92 2.82 17.12
CA ASN A 176 -11.04 1.94 16.84
C ASN A 176 -10.57 0.51 16.52
N PRO A 177 -11.36 -0.54 16.80
CA PRO A 177 -11.04 -1.87 16.30
C PRO A 177 -11.10 -1.89 14.76
N TYR A 178 -10.17 -2.61 14.15
CA TYR A 178 -10.28 -2.96 12.74
C TYR A 178 -11.40 -3.98 12.54
N ASP A 179 -12.32 -3.69 11.62
CA ASP A 179 -13.40 -4.61 11.25
C ASP A 179 -13.30 -4.93 9.76
N GLN A 180 -13.74 -4.05 8.90
CA GLN A 180 -13.76 -4.25 7.46
C GLN A 180 -13.03 -3.11 6.75
N PHE A 181 -12.22 -3.47 5.77
CA PHE A 181 -11.57 -2.54 4.85
C PHE A 181 -12.07 -2.79 3.42
N TYR A 182 -12.47 -1.73 2.76
CA TYR A 182 -12.88 -1.73 1.36
C TYR A 182 -11.79 -1.03 0.55
N THR A 183 -11.11 -1.79 -0.32
CA THR A 183 -10.11 -1.22 -1.22
C THR A 183 -10.76 -0.16 -2.11
N ALA A 184 -10.16 1.02 -2.19
CA ALA A 184 -10.60 2.05 -3.11
C ALA A 184 -10.35 1.63 -4.56
N GLU A 185 -11.05 2.26 -5.46
CA GLU A 185 -11.01 2.00 -6.90
C GLU A 185 -9.56 2.13 -7.43
N ASP A 186 -9.24 1.38 -8.49
CA ASP A 186 -7.87 1.26 -9.01
C ASP A 186 -7.21 2.61 -9.35
N TYR A 187 -8.00 3.60 -9.81
CA TYR A 187 -7.49 4.92 -10.13
C TYR A 187 -7.07 5.74 -8.90
N HIS A 188 -7.35 5.29 -7.69
CA HIS A 188 -6.87 5.88 -6.44
C HIS A 188 -5.55 5.28 -5.95
N GLN A 189 -5.20 4.08 -6.40
CA GLN A 189 -3.97 3.42 -6.00
C GLN A 189 -2.77 4.10 -6.68
N GLU A 190 -1.71 4.36 -5.92
CA GLU A 190 -0.49 5.01 -6.41
C GLU A 190 -0.78 6.35 -7.13
N TYR A 191 -1.78 7.08 -6.62
CA TYR A 191 -2.31 8.27 -7.29
C TYR A 191 -1.22 9.31 -7.58
N TYR A 192 -0.31 9.55 -6.65
CA TYR A 192 0.77 10.52 -6.82
C TYR A 192 1.74 10.13 -7.95
N GLU A 193 2.05 8.84 -8.09
CA GLU A 193 2.94 8.36 -9.16
C GLU A 193 2.28 8.42 -10.54
N ASN A 194 0.99 8.06 -10.56
CA ASN A 194 0.22 8.01 -11.82
C ASN A 194 -0.25 9.40 -12.29
N ASN A 195 -0.29 10.42 -11.39
CA ASN A 195 -0.81 11.75 -11.69
C ASN A 195 0.14 12.87 -11.20
N PRO A 196 1.45 12.84 -11.52
CA PRO A 196 2.42 13.77 -10.95
C PRO A 196 2.12 15.24 -11.25
N GLU A 197 1.48 15.53 -12.40
CA GLU A 197 1.15 16.90 -12.83
C GLU A 197 -0.18 17.42 -12.29
N ALA A 198 -0.96 16.60 -11.60
CA ALA A 198 -2.21 17.05 -11.00
C ALA A 198 -1.94 18.17 -9.97
N ALA A 199 -2.76 19.21 -9.98
CA ALA A 199 -2.60 20.35 -9.06
C ALA A 199 -2.54 19.93 -7.58
N TYR A 200 -3.39 18.98 -7.17
CA TYR A 200 -3.38 18.43 -5.82
C TYR A 200 -2.05 17.73 -5.49
N CYS A 201 -1.47 16.99 -6.45
CA CYS A 201 -0.15 16.35 -6.30
C CYS A 201 0.95 17.38 -6.10
N GLN A 202 0.97 18.46 -6.89
CA GLN A 202 1.99 19.48 -6.82
C GLN A 202 1.88 20.37 -5.58
N PHE A 203 0.66 20.79 -5.21
CA PHE A 203 0.45 21.80 -4.16
C PHE A 203 0.16 21.20 -2.78
N VAL A 204 -0.28 19.94 -2.70
CA VAL A 204 -0.64 19.30 -1.43
C VAL A 204 0.26 18.11 -1.12
N ILE A 205 0.35 17.11 -2.00
CA ILE A 205 1.06 15.86 -1.70
C ILE A 205 2.57 16.10 -1.69
N LYS A 206 3.11 16.74 -2.70
CA LYS A 206 4.57 16.97 -2.85
C LYS A 206 5.19 17.69 -1.65
N PRO A 207 4.66 18.82 -1.15
CA PRO A 207 5.22 19.47 0.04
C PRO A 207 5.17 18.59 1.29
N LYS A 208 4.08 17.84 1.51
CA LYS A 208 3.96 16.89 2.64
C LYS A 208 4.98 15.76 2.52
N ARG A 209 5.12 15.19 1.32
CA ARG A 209 6.13 14.17 1.00
C ARG A 209 7.55 14.65 1.29
N GLU A 210 7.90 15.84 0.83
CA GLU A 210 9.24 16.41 1.05
C GLU A 210 9.52 16.67 2.53
N LYS A 211 8.55 17.18 3.28
CA LYS A 211 8.65 17.34 4.74
C LYS A 211 8.86 15.98 5.41
N PHE A 212 8.06 14.98 5.07
CA PHE A 212 8.15 13.64 5.60
C PHE A 212 9.53 13.01 5.33
N ARG A 213 10.03 13.11 4.10
CA ARG A 213 11.36 12.63 3.71
C ARG A 213 12.51 13.28 4.50
N LYS A 214 12.39 14.55 4.86
CA LYS A 214 13.40 15.25 5.69
C LYS A 214 13.44 14.67 7.10
N VAL A 215 12.27 14.36 7.68
CA VAL A 215 12.18 13.79 9.04
C VAL A 215 12.68 12.35 9.06
N PHE A 216 12.29 11.55 8.08
CA PHE A 216 12.58 10.11 8.04
C PHE A 216 13.72 9.71 7.10
N LYS A 217 14.67 10.63 6.80
CA LYS A 217 15.74 10.42 5.80
C LYS A 217 16.51 9.11 5.96
N ASP A 218 16.73 8.68 7.21
CA ASP A 218 17.50 7.48 7.55
C ASP A 218 16.63 6.19 7.60
N LYS A 219 15.31 6.34 7.47
CA LYS A 219 14.31 5.25 7.47
C LYS A 219 13.67 5.04 6.10
N LEU A 220 14.13 5.71 5.05
CA LEU A 220 13.59 5.58 3.69
C LEU A 220 14.20 4.39 2.94
N LYS A 221 13.42 3.81 2.04
CA LYS A 221 13.94 2.86 1.04
C LYS A 221 15.07 3.50 0.24
N LYS A 222 16.11 2.72 -0.05
CA LYS A 222 17.24 3.11 -0.89
C LYS A 222 16.93 2.90 -2.36
#